data_0129f0844ed0f4ee72d6ca2556c739ea
#
_entry.id   0129f0844ed0f4ee72d6ca2556c739ea
#
_cell.length_a   1.000
_cell.length_b   1.000
_cell.length_c   1.000
_cell.angle_alpha   90.00
_cell.angle_beta   90.00
_cell.angle_gamma   90.00
#
_symmetry.space_group_name_H-M   'P 1'
#
loop_
_entity.id
_entity.type
_entity.pdbx_description
1 polymer ?
#
loop_
_entity_poly.entity_id
_entity_poly.type
_entity_poly.pdbx_seq_one_letter_code
_entity_poly.pdbx_strand_id
1 'polypeptide(L)'
;MKQLNTWVLDLTVAIIDFLYQGRDYQRFWVLEEIARAPYFAFLSVLHLRESMGLRGPEHIYLMEEHFAQTLNETEHLEYMESRGGSAYWVDRFFARHLVLVYYWVNVVYYWVAPRTAYDLSYGVEIHAAQTYDTVSYTHLRAHET
;
A
#
# COMPACT_ATOMS: atom_id res chain seq x y z
N MET A 1 -10.32 17.50 -0.17
CA MET A 1 -9.87 16.10 0.06
C MET A 1 -8.80 15.63 -0.92
N LYS A 2 -8.92 15.88 -2.24
CA LYS A 2 -7.84 15.51 -3.19
C LYS A 2 -6.49 16.17 -2.85
N GLN A 3 -6.48 17.44 -2.46
CA GLN A 3 -5.25 18.13 -2.05
C GLN A 3 -4.63 17.54 -0.78
N LEU A 4 -5.46 17.11 0.18
CA LEU A 4 -4.99 16.44 1.38
C LEU A 4 -4.35 15.09 1.07
N ASN A 5 -4.98 14.30 0.19
CA ASN A 5 -4.43 13.03 -0.26
C ASN A 5 -3.07 13.21 -0.96
N THR A 6 -2.97 14.20 -1.83
CA THR A 6 -1.71 14.54 -2.52
C THR A 6 -0.62 14.92 -1.52
N TRP A 7 -0.94 15.78 -0.55
CA TRP A 7 0.02 16.21 0.47
C TRP A 7 0.48 15.04 1.36
N VAL A 8 -0.45 14.20 1.81
CA VAL A 8 -0.13 13.01 2.63
C VAL A 8 0.75 12.04 1.84
N LEU A 9 0.40 11.80 0.59
CA LEU A 9 1.17 10.93 -0.30
C LEU A 9 2.58 11.46 -0.52
N ASP A 10 2.72 12.73 -0.89
CA ASP A 10 4.02 13.36 -1.15
C ASP A 10 4.92 13.34 0.08
N LEU A 11 4.36 13.63 1.26
CA LEU A 11 5.10 13.57 2.51
C LEU A 11 5.57 12.14 2.84
N THR A 12 4.69 11.16 2.70
CA THR A 12 5.00 9.75 2.97
C THR A 12 6.08 9.25 2.01
N VAL A 13 5.96 9.57 0.74
CA VAL A 13 6.94 9.24 -0.31
C VAL A 13 8.30 9.86 0.01
N ALA A 14 8.34 11.15 0.35
CA ALA A 14 9.58 11.84 0.70
C ALA A 14 10.29 11.19 1.89
N ILE A 15 9.54 10.78 2.92
CA ILE A 15 10.09 10.10 4.09
C ILE A 15 10.67 8.72 3.70
N ILE A 16 9.93 7.95 2.92
CA ILE A 16 10.38 6.62 2.48
C ILE A 16 11.62 6.72 1.59
N ASP A 17 11.62 7.62 0.64
CA ASP A 17 12.76 7.83 -0.27
C ASP A 17 14.01 8.27 0.50
N PHE A 18 13.86 9.12 1.49
CA PHE A 18 14.97 9.55 2.36
C PHE A 18 15.53 8.40 3.21
N LEU A 19 14.66 7.61 3.86
CA LEU A 19 15.07 6.52 4.75
C LEU A 19 15.66 5.32 4.01
N TYR A 20 15.20 5.05 2.80
CA TYR A 20 15.58 3.87 2.01
C TYR A 20 16.41 4.18 0.80
N GLN A 21 17.09 5.30 0.77
CA GLN A 21 18.00 5.68 -0.30
C GLN A 21 19.13 4.64 -0.47
N GLY A 22 19.23 4.06 -1.67
CA GLY A 22 20.21 3.00 -1.98
C GLY A 22 19.86 1.62 -1.41
N ARG A 23 18.68 1.45 -0.84
CA ARG A 23 18.22 0.20 -0.23
C ARG A 23 16.91 -0.27 -0.90
N ASP A 24 17.00 -0.71 -2.15
CA ASP A 24 15.85 -0.93 -3.03
C ASP A 24 14.91 -2.03 -2.54
N TYR A 25 15.41 -3.20 -2.13
CA TYR A 25 14.56 -4.30 -1.68
C TYR A 25 13.83 -3.95 -0.37
N GLN A 26 14.48 -3.25 0.55
CA GLN A 26 13.85 -2.77 1.78
C GLN A 26 12.77 -1.73 1.46
N ARG A 27 13.05 -0.80 0.53
CA ARG A 27 12.07 0.18 0.07
C ARG A 27 10.83 -0.49 -0.52
N PHE A 28 11.02 -1.45 -1.41
CA PHE A 28 9.92 -2.17 -2.04
C PHE A 28 9.13 -2.99 -1.02
N TRP A 29 9.79 -3.64 -0.09
CA TRP A 29 9.11 -4.36 0.98
C TRP A 29 8.20 -3.45 1.81
N VAL A 30 8.69 -2.26 2.19
CA VAL A 30 7.88 -1.26 2.92
C VAL A 30 6.72 -0.76 2.07
N LEU A 31 6.94 -0.50 0.77
CA LEU A 31 5.88 -0.07 -0.14
C LEU A 31 4.79 -1.13 -0.31
N GLU A 32 5.15 -2.40 -0.40
CA GLU A 32 4.17 -3.50 -0.50
C GLU A 32 3.38 -3.69 0.80
N GLU A 33 4.02 -3.53 1.96
CA GLU A 33 3.32 -3.52 3.25
C GLU A 33 2.28 -2.38 3.31
N ILE A 34 2.63 -1.20 2.84
CA ILE A 34 1.72 -0.05 2.77
C ILE A 34 0.61 -0.29 1.74
N ALA A 35 0.94 -0.78 0.56
CA ALA A 35 -0.03 -0.98 -0.53
C ALA A 35 -1.11 -1.99 -0.18
N ARG A 36 -0.78 -2.99 0.61
CA ARG A 36 -1.70 -4.03 1.08
C ARG A 36 -2.73 -3.53 2.11
N ALA A 37 -2.35 -2.57 2.93
CA ALA A 37 -3.15 -2.10 4.06
C ALA A 37 -4.55 -1.57 3.69
N PRO A 38 -4.75 -0.77 2.63
CA PRO A 38 -6.07 -0.27 2.25
C PRO A 38 -7.08 -1.37 1.96
N TYR A 39 -6.66 -2.45 1.33
CA TYR A 39 -7.56 -3.55 0.95
C TYR A 39 -8.07 -4.31 2.16
N PHE A 40 -7.24 -4.52 3.18
CA PHE A 40 -7.69 -5.03 4.47
C PHE A 40 -8.67 -4.08 5.17
N ALA A 41 -8.41 -2.78 5.11
CA ALA A 41 -9.31 -1.78 5.66
C ALA A 41 -10.68 -1.79 4.96
N PHE A 42 -10.69 -1.87 3.64
CA PHE A 42 -11.92 -1.93 2.84
C PHE A 42 -12.73 -3.19 3.15
N LEU A 43 -12.08 -4.34 3.24
CA LEU A 43 -12.71 -5.59 3.65
C LEU A 43 -13.32 -5.49 5.06
N SER A 44 -12.59 -4.89 6.00
CA SER A 44 -13.06 -4.70 7.38
C SER A 44 -14.31 -3.84 7.44
N VAL A 45 -14.37 -2.76 6.68
CA VAL A 45 -15.54 -1.87 6.60
C VAL A 45 -16.73 -2.58 5.94
N LEU A 46 -16.50 -3.33 4.86
CA LEU A 46 -17.54 -4.11 4.21
C LEU A 46 -18.11 -5.17 5.14
N HIS A 47 -17.26 -5.85 5.90
CA HIS A 47 -17.69 -6.81 6.91
C HIS A 47 -18.49 -6.15 8.03
N LEU A 48 -18.06 -5.00 8.51
CA LEU A 48 -18.80 -4.23 9.52
C LEU A 48 -20.18 -3.81 9.00
N ARG A 49 -20.27 -3.32 7.76
CA ARG A 49 -21.55 -3.00 7.12
C ARG A 49 -22.46 -4.22 7.00
N GLU A 50 -21.90 -5.36 6.63
CA GLU A 50 -22.64 -6.62 6.57
C GLU A 50 -23.24 -6.98 7.93
N SER A 51 -22.45 -6.89 8.99
CA SER A 51 -22.90 -7.16 10.36
C SER A 51 -24.01 -6.23 10.84
N MET A 52 -24.06 -5.02 10.29
CA MET A 52 -25.11 -4.03 10.57
C MET A 52 -26.31 -4.12 9.63
N GLY A 53 -26.34 -5.08 8.72
CA GLY A 53 -27.40 -5.21 7.72
C GLY A 53 -27.33 -4.18 6.57
N LEU A 54 -26.24 -3.46 6.42
CA LEU A 54 -26.06 -2.40 5.43
C LEU A 54 -25.36 -2.92 4.16
N ARG A 55 -25.89 -3.99 3.58
CA ARG A 55 -25.38 -4.53 2.32
C ARG A 55 -25.90 -3.75 1.14
N GLY A 56 -24.98 -3.34 0.24
CA GLY A 56 -25.34 -2.82 -1.06
C GLY A 56 -25.44 -3.94 -2.12
N PRO A 57 -25.90 -3.62 -3.34
CA PRO A 57 -26.01 -4.61 -4.43
C PRO A 57 -24.64 -5.14 -4.90
N GLU A 58 -23.56 -4.37 -4.70
CA GLU A 58 -22.20 -4.71 -5.12
C GLU A 58 -21.34 -5.31 -3.99
N HIS A 59 -21.94 -5.63 -2.86
CA HIS A 59 -21.22 -6.03 -1.66
C HIS A 59 -20.28 -7.22 -1.89
N ILE A 60 -20.78 -8.30 -2.46
CA ILE A 60 -19.99 -9.52 -2.72
C ILE A 60 -18.89 -9.23 -3.75
N TYR A 61 -19.21 -8.53 -4.82
CA TYR A 61 -18.23 -8.13 -5.83
C TYR A 61 -17.08 -7.33 -5.23
N LEU A 62 -17.37 -6.35 -4.40
CA LEU A 62 -16.35 -5.54 -3.73
C LEU A 62 -15.49 -6.37 -2.77
N MET A 63 -16.07 -7.30 -2.04
CA MET A 63 -15.32 -8.19 -1.17
C MET A 63 -14.36 -9.08 -1.97
N GLU A 64 -14.83 -9.66 -3.06
CA GLU A 64 -13.99 -10.48 -3.95
C GLU A 64 -12.83 -9.67 -4.55
N GLU A 65 -13.10 -8.47 -5.04
CA GLU A 65 -12.09 -7.58 -5.61
C GLU A 65 -11.01 -7.21 -4.58
N HIS A 66 -11.41 -6.74 -3.41
CA HIS A 66 -10.46 -6.34 -2.38
C HIS A 66 -9.69 -7.52 -1.80
N PHE A 67 -10.31 -8.68 -1.70
CA PHE A 67 -9.60 -9.89 -1.29
C PHE A 67 -8.55 -10.32 -2.32
N ALA A 68 -8.88 -10.29 -3.60
CA ALA A 68 -7.95 -10.59 -4.69
C ALA A 68 -6.76 -9.61 -4.70
N GLN A 69 -7.03 -8.32 -4.49
CA GLN A 69 -5.97 -7.30 -4.37
C GLN A 69 -5.07 -7.56 -3.17
N THR A 70 -5.64 -7.94 -2.03
CA THR A 70 -4.88 -8.31 -0.83
C THR A 70 -3.92 -9.47 -1.09
N LEU A 71 -4.38 -10.52 -1.77
CA LEU A 71 -3.55 -11.66 -2.14
C LEU A 71 -2.43 -11.27 -3.09
N ASN A 72 -2.73 -10.48 -4.10
CA ASN A 72 -1.75 -9.98 -5.07
C ASN A 72 -0.62 -9.20 -4.38
N GLU A 73 -0.96 -8.25 -3.51
CA GLU A 73 0.04 -7.49 -2.75
C GLU A 73 0.84 -8.37 -1.78
N THR A 74 0.23 -9.41 -1.25
CA THR A 74 0.92 -10.39 -0.38
C THR A 74 1.97 -11.19 -1.17
N GLU A 75 1.67 -11.60 -2.38
CA GLU A 75 2.63 -12.28 -3.26
C GLU A 75 3.84 -11.38 -3.59
N HIS A 76 3.60 -10.11 -3.87
CA HIS A 76 4.68 -9.14 -4.07
C HIS A 76 5.53 -8.96 -2.82
N LEU A 77 4.91 -8.89 -1.66
CA LEU A 77 5.59 -8.79 -0.36
C LEU A 77 6.49 -9.98 -0.11
N GLU A 78 5.99 -11.20 -0.30
CA GLU A 78 6.77 -12.44 -0.13
C GLU A 78 7.97 -12.49 -1.07
N TYR A 79 7.79 -12.02 -2.30
CA TYR A 79 8.90 -11.91 -3.25
C TYR A 79 10.00 -10.97 -2.72
N MET A 80 9.63 -9.81 -2.19
CA MET A 80 10.60 -8.87 -1.61
C MET A 80 11.25 -9.42 -0.33
N GLU A 81 10.52 -10.18 0.47
CA GLU A 81 11.08 -10.88 1.64
C GLU A 81 12.13 -11.92 1.22
N SER A 82 11.88 -12.67 0.16
CA SER A 82 12.85 -13.63 -0.39
C SER A 82 14.16 -12.97 -0.87
N ARG A 83 14.13 -11.68 -1.15
CA ARG A 83 15.29 -10.86 -1.55
C ARG A 83 15.91 -10.10 -0.38
N GLY A 84 15.50 -10.38 0.85
CA GLY A 84 16.05 -9.75 2.06
C GLY A 84 15.44 -8.39 2.40
N GLY A 85 14.28 -8.03 1.82
CA GLY A 85 13.60 -6.76 2.08
C GLY A 85 13.20 -6.56 3.54
N SER A 86 12.94 -7.64 4.28
CA SER A 86 12.56 -7.62 5.69
C SER A 86 13.69 -8.05 6.65
N ALA A 87 14.95 -8.06 6.21
CA ALA A 87 16.07 -8.57 6.99
C ALA A 87 16.33 -7.75 8.27
N TYR A 88 16.15 -6.44 8.24
CA TYR A 88 16.48 -5.57 9.36
C TYR A 88 15.27 -5.32 10.27
N TRP A 89 15.48 -5.45 11.57
CA TRP A 89 14.44 -5.21 12.57
C TRP A 89 13.85 -3.80 12.51
N VAL A 90 14.69 -2.79 12.30
CA VAL A 90 14.26 -1.37 12.20
C VAL A 90 13.27 -1.17 11.07
N ASP A 91 13.52 -1.77 9.91
CA ASP A 91 12.63 -1.67 8.75
C ASP A 91 11.27 -2.33 9.04
N ARG A 92 11.29 -3.50 9.68
CA ARG A 92 10.04 -4.18 10.08
C ARG A 92 9.25 -3.39 11.11
N PHE A 93 9.92 -2.82 12.10
CA PHE A 93 9.30 -1.99 13.14
C PHE A 93 8.63 -0.76 12.52
N PHE A 94 9.37 0.00 11.73
CA PHE A 94 8.88 1.20 11.06
C PHE A 94 7.69 0.90 10.14
N ALA A 95 7.84 -0.08 9.26
CA ALA A 95 6.79 -0.44 8.29
C ALA A 95 5.50 -0.87 8.99
N ARG A 96 5.58 -1.72 10.01
CA ARG A 96 4.40 -2.23 10.72
C ARG A 96 3.66 -1.13 11.49
N HIS A 97 4.36 -0.18 12.09
CA HIS A 97 3.73 0.95 12.76
C HIS A 97 3.09 1.93 11.76
N LEU A 98 3.77 2.24 10.67
CA LEU A 98 3.24 3.06 9.60
C LEU A 98 1.99 2.44 8.98
N VAL A 99 2.01 1.14 8.70
CA VAL A 99 0.89 0.38 8.15
C VAL A 99 -0.30 0.38 9.11
N LEU A 100 -0.08 0.25 10.42
CA LEU A 100 -1.15 0.28 11.41
C LEU A 100 -1.90 1.62 11.38
N VAL A 101 -1.17 2.73 11.33
CA VAL A 101 -1.77 4.07 11.22
C VAL A 101 -2.51 4.21 9.89
N TYR A 102 -1.88 3.80 8.81
CA TYR A 102 -2.46 3.88 7.46
C TYR A 102 -3.71 3.01 7.30
N TYR A 103 -3.73 1.83 7.91
CA TYR A 103 -4.92 0.97 7.96
C TYR A 103 -6.11 1.71 8.59
N TRP A 104 -5.93 2.33 9.77
CA TRP A 104 -7.00 3.05 10.45
C TRP A 104 -7.46 4.29 9.68
N VAL A 105 -6.55 5.02 9.04
CA VAL A 105 -6.91 6.13 8.14
C VAL A 105 -7.81 5.62 7.02
N ASN A 106 -7.48 4.49 6.41
CA ASN A 106 -8.29 3.90 5.34
C ASN A 106 -9.64 3.37 5.84
N VAL A 107 -9.73 2.82 7.04
CA VAL A 107 -11.01 2.42 7.66
C VAL A 107 -11.94 3.61 7.75
N VAL A 108 -11.48 4.73 8.29
CA VAL A 108 -12.27 5.95 8.42
C VAL A 108 -12.65 6.51 7.05
N TYR A 109 -11.69 6.63 6.14
CA TYR A 109 -11.93 7.13 4.79
C TYR A 109 -12.95 6.29 4.03
N TYR A 110 -12.82 4.99 4.06
CA TYR A 110 -13.72 4.10 3.34
C TYR A 110 -15.13 4.09 3.94
N TRP A 111 -15.23 4.23 5.25
CA TRP A 111 -16.53 4.38 5.92
C TRP A 111 -17.26 5.65 5.52
N VAL A 112 -16.54 6.79 5.52
CA VAL A 112 -17.13 8.13 5.33
C VAL A 112 -17.16 8.53 3.86
N ALA A 113 -16.10 8.27 3.12
CA ALA A 113 -15.91 8.72 1.74
C ALA A 113 -15.15 7.68 0.90
N PRO A 114 -15.81 6.59 0.45
CA PRO A 114 -15.15 5.50 -0.27
C PRO A 114 -14.34 5.96 -1.49
N ARG A 115 -14.84 6.95 -2.25
CA ARG A 115 -14.14 7.49 -3.41
C ARG A 115 -12.80 8.13 -3.04
N THR A 116 -12.73 8.84 -1.92
CA THR A 116 -11.50 9.46 -1.42
C THR A 116 -10.49 8.38 -0.99
N ALA A 117 -10.96 7.30 -0.39
CA ALA A 117 -10.12 6.16 -0.03
C ALA A 117 -9.53 5.48 -1.28
N TYR A 118 -10.31 5.28 -2.33
CA TYR A 118 -9.83 4.73 -3.59
C TYR A 118 -8.82 5.67 -4.28
N ASP A 119 -9.07 6.98 -4.27
CA ASP A 119 -8.14 7.98 -4.83
C ASP A 119 -6.77 7.93 -4.12
N LEU A 120 -6.77 7.79 -2.80
CA LEU A 120 -5.53 7.67 -2.02
C LEU A 120 -4.78 6.37 -2.36
N SER A 121 -5.48 5.25 -2.37
CA SER A 121 -4.92 3.94 -2.73
C SER A 121 -4.35 3.94 -4.15
N TYR A 122 -5.06 4.52 -5.10
CA TYR A 122 -4.60 4.68 -6.48
C TYR A 122 -3.32 5.52 -6.59
N GLY A 123 -3.22 6.60 -5.80
CA GLY A 123 -2.00 7.42 -5.74
C GLY A 123 -0.79 6.65 -5.24
N VAL A 124 -0.96 5.80 -4.22
CA VAL A 124 0.09 4.91 -3.71
C VAL A 124 0.54 3.91 -4.77
N GLU A 125 -0.39 3.30 -5.48
CA GLU A 125 -0.12 2.34 -6.55
C GLU A 125 0.67 2.96 -7.71
N ILE A 126 0.28 4.15 -8.16
CA ILE A 126 1.00 4.88 -9.22
C ILE A 126 2.44 5.18 -8.77
N HIS A 127 2.62 5.64 -7.54
CA HIS A 127 3.95 5.94 -7.03
C HIS A 127 4.81 4.67 -6.94
N ALA A 128 4.25 3.57 -6.47
CA ALA A 128 4.94 2.28 -6.43
C ALA A 128 5.38 1.84 -7.84
N ALA A 129 4.50 1.92 -8.83
CA ALA A 129 4.82 1.60 -10.22
C ALA A 129 5.98 2.48 -10.76
N GLN A 130 5.93 3.78 -10.53
CA GLN A 130 7.00 4.70 -10.93
C GLN A 130 8.34 4.37 -10.26
N THR A 131 8.32 3.97 -9.00
CA THR A 131 9.52 3.56 -8.26
C THR A 131 10.12 2.27 -8.84
N TYR A 132 9.29 1.28 -9.15
CA TYR A 132 9.72 0.04 -9.82
C TYR A 132 10.34 0.31 -11.18
N ASP A 133 9.72 1.16 -12.00
CA ASP A 133 10.24 1.53 -13.31
C ASP A 133 11.61 2.22 -13.21
N THR A 134 11.76 3.15 -12.28
CA THR A 134 13.03 3.86 -12.05
C THR A 134 14.14 2.91 -11.64
N VAL A 135 13.88 1.98 -10.72
CA VAL A 135 14.88 1.00 -10.27
C VAL A 135 15.24 0.03 -11.38
N SER A 136 14.24 -0.48 -12.10
CA SER A 136 14.45 -1.38 -13.24
C SER A 136 15.34 -0.74 -14.30
N TYR A 137 15.08 0.51 -14.66
CA TYR A 137 15.89 1.27 -15.61
C TYR A 137 17.32 1.47 -15.13
N THR A 138 17.53 1.79 -13.87
CA THR A 138 18.85 1.97 -13.26
C THR A 138 19.65 0.67 -13.28
N HIS A 139 19.01 -0.47 -12.94
CA HIS A 139 19.65 -1.78 -12.97
C HIS A 139 20.02 -2.21 -14.39
N LEU A 140 19.16 -1.98 -15.37
CA LEU A 140 19.46 -2.26 -16.78
C LEU A 140 20.68 -1.47 -17.26
N ARG A 141 20.76 -0.16 -16.96
CA ARG A 141 21.91 0.66 -17.32
C ARG A 141 23.21 0.19 -16.66
N ALA A 142 23.15 -0.29 -15.43
CA ALA A 142 24.33 -0.81 -14.74
C ALA A 142 24.91 -2.08 -15.41
N HIS A 143 24.08 -2.84 -16.12
CA HIS A 143 24.52 -4.03 -16.86
C HIS A 143 25.02 -3.71 -18.28
N GLU A 144 24.73 -2.54 -18.82
CA GLU A 144 25.20 -2.09 -20.13
C GLU A 144 26.61 -1.44 -20.08
N THR A 145 27.06 -1.08 -18.90
CA THR A 145 28.42 -0.52 -18.68
C THR A 145 29.36 -1.55 -18.09
#